data_ef714293ebc5b9c534858d043b524ffc
#
_entry.id   ef714293ebc5b9c534858d043b524ffc
#
_cell.length_a   1.000
_cell.length_b   1.000
_cell.length_c   1.000
_cell.angle_alpha   90.00
_cell.angle_beta   90.00
_cell.angle_gamma   90.00
#
_symmetry.space_group_name_H-M   'P 1'
#
loop_
_entity.id
_entity.type
_entity.pdbx_description
1 polymer ?
#
loop_
_entity_poly.entity_id
_entity_poly.type
_entity_poly.pdbx_seq_one_letter_code
_entity_poly.pdbx_strand_id
1 'polypeptide(L)'
;MESTEIFKKVRKIEIKTRGLSNHIFSGQYHSAFKGRGMTFSEVREYEYGDDIRNIDWNVTARFNRPFVKIFEEEREMTVMLLIDVSGSNDFGSVEQSKRDLTAELAAVLAFSAIQNNDKVGVIFFSSKIEKFIPPKKGSSHILRIIREIVDFKPVERGTDIGEGLRFLTSAIKRRTTAFLISDFMTDKSFEKEMQICANKHDLVALRITDRREMDIPKVGLVKFRDSETDKERWVDTSSNAWHIAYLQMIQHASAELNREFTKHGIDNALIYTGEDYVKPLMQLFKKREARR
;
A
#
# COMPACT_ATOMS: atom_id res chain seq x y z
N MET A 1 2.34 6.25 24.92
CA MET A 1 1.07 7.03 24.79
C MET A 1 0.02 6.41 25.69
N GLU A 2 -0.75 7.21 26.40
CA GLU A 2 -1.86 6.67 27.18
C GLU A 2 -2.94 6.10 26.27
N SER A 3 -3.58 5.03 26.70
CA SER A 3 -4.63 4.33 25.93
C SER A 3 -5.71 5.28 25.39
N THR A 4 -6.03 6.33 26.15
CA THR A 4 -7.00 7.38 25.78
C THR A 4 -6.56 8.24 24.58
N GLU A 5 -5.26 8.53 24.44
CA GLU A 5 -4.72 9.30 23.32
C GLU A 5 -4.76 8.49 22.02
N ILE A 6 -4.41 7.20 22.10
CA ILE A 6 -4.49 6.29 20.95
C ILE A 6 -5.93 6.21 20.45
N PHE A 7 -6.92 6.04 21.34
CA PHE A 7 -8.33 6.03 20.95
C PHE A 7 -8.78 7.33 20.28
N LYS A 8 -8.37 8.50 20.79
CA LYS A 8 -8.67 9.79 20.18
C LYS A 8 -8.06 9.88 18.78
N LYS A 9 -6.83 9.44 18.61
CA LYS A 9 -6.11 9.46 17.32
C LYS A 9 -6.77 8.53 16.31
N VAL A 10 -7.08 7.28 16.69
CA VAL A 10 -7.80 6.31 15.85
C VAL A 10 -9.17 6.86 15.42
N ARG A 11 -9.92 7.45 16.33
CA ARG A 11 -11.24 8.03 16.02
C ARG A 11 -11.14 9.24 15.10
N LYS A 12 -10.14 10.10 15.27
CA LYS A 12 -9.87 11.22 14.36
C LYS A 12 -9.55 10.72 12.94
N ILE A 13 -8.71 9.71 12.84
CA ILE A 13 -8.37 9.06 11.55
C ILE A 13 -9.63 8.44 10.95
N GLU A 14 -10.41 7.67 11.71
CA GLU A 14 -11.66 7.05 11.24
C GLU A 14 -12.63 8.08 10.66
N ILE A 15 -12.91 9.16 11.38
CA ILE A 15 -13.86 10.21 10.94
C ILE A 15 -13.37 10.85 9.65
N LYS A 16 -12.07 11.25 9.59
CA LYS A 16 -11.46 11.89 8.42
C LYS A 16 -11.48 10.97 7.21
N THR A 17 -11.07 9.73 7.39
CA THR A 17 -10.85 8.79 6.27
C THR A 17 -12.14 8.12 5.79
N ARG A 18 -13.09 7.84 6.68
CA ARG A 18 -14.39 7.27 6.30
C ARG A 18 -15.20 8.22 5.39
N GLY A 19 -15.17 9.52 5.66
CA GLY A 19 -15.78 10.53 4.79
C GLY A 19 -15.13 10.57 3.40
N LEU A 20 -13.80 10.61 3.35
CA LEU A 20 -13.04 10.59 2.09
C LEU A 20 -13.28 9.30 1.31
N SER A 21 -13.26 8.16 1.98
CA SER A 21 -13.50 6.86 1.36
C SER A 21 -14.89 6.76 0.76
N ASN A 22 -15.94 7.23 1.46
CA ASN A 22 -17.32 7.18 0.99
C ASN A 22 -17.56 8.04 -0.25
N HIS A 23 -17.01 9.25 -0.27
CA HIS A 23 -17.38 10.25 -1.28
C HIS A 23 -16.42 10.31 -2.47
N ILE A 24 -15.13 9.99 -2.26
CA ILE A 24 -14.09 10.24 -3.25
C ILE A 24 -13.48 8.95 -3.78
N PHE A 25 -13.15 8.00 -2.89
CA PHE A 25 -12.32 6.85 -3.27
C PHE A 25 -13.09 5.59 -3.66
N SER A 26 -14.32 5.38 -3.18
CA SER A 26 -15.04 4.11 -3.37
C SER A 26 -15.22 3.73 -4.85
N GLY A 27 -15.73 4.65 -5.66
CA GLY A 27 -15.92 4.40 -7.09
C GLY A 27 -14.60 4.24 -7.86
N GLN A 28 -13.65 5.14 -7.63
CA GLN A 28 -12.37 5.12 -8.34
C GLN A 28 -11.46 3.97 -7.89
N TYR A 29 -11.49 3.62 -6.60
CA TYR A 29 -10.83 2.43 -6.10
C TYR A 29 -11.39 1.18 -6.80
N HIS A 30 -12.71 1.03 -6.88
CA HIS A 30 -13.34 -0.10 -7.56
C HIS A 30 -12.94 -0.18 -9.03
N SER A 31 -12.99 0.93 -9.77
CA SER A 31 -12.58 0.97 -11.19
C SER A 31 -11.09 0.65 -11.36
N ALA A 32 -10.22 1.18 -10.50
CA ALA A 32 -8.78 1.01 -10.58
C ALA A 32 -8.30 -0.40 -10.20
N PHE A 33 -9.03 -1.13 -9.36
CA PHE A 33 -8.62 -2.42 -8.79
C PHE A 33 -9.62 -3.55 -9.05
N LYS A 34 -10.52 -3.40 -10.00
CA LYS A 34 -11.56 -4.39 -10.34
C LYS A 34 -10.95 -5.78 -10.60
N GLY A 35 -11.42 -6.78 -9.87
CA GLY A 35 -11.01 -8.17 -10.06
C GLY A 35 -11.48 -8.73 -11.40
N ARG A 36 -10.68 -9.62 -12.01
CA ARG A 36 -11.02 -10.40 -13.21
C ARG A 36 -11.33 -11.86 -12.85
N GLY A 37 -11.93 -12.11 -11.71
CA GLY A 37 -12.34 -13.46 -11.30
C GLY A 37 -13.78 -13.71 -11.71
N MET A 38 -14.05 -14.81 -12.42
CA MET A 38 -15.40 -15.35 -12.58
C MET A 38 -15.55 -16.51 -11.59
N THR A 39 -16.49 -16.39 -10.67
CA THR A 39 -16.86 -17.47 -9.76
C THR A 39 -18.15 -18.11 -10.25
N PHE A 40 -18.17 -19.44 -10.28
CA PHE A 40 -19.40 -20.18 -10.54
C PHE A 40 -20.49 -19.73 -9.54
N SER A 41 -21.61 -19.21 -10.04
CA SER A 41 -22.73 -18.76 -9.23
C SER A 41 -23.80 -19.85 -9.14
N GLU A 42 -24.37 -20.21 -10.27
CA GLU A 42 -25.44 -21.20 -10.35
C GLU A 42 -25.47 -21.89 -11.71
N VAL A 43 -26.37 -22.89 -11.84
CA VAL A 43 -26.69 -23.53 -13.10
C VAL A 43 -28.16 -23.24 -13.41
N ARG A 44 -28.44 -22.70 -14.60
CA ARG A 44 -29.82 -22.55 -15.10
C ARG A 44 -30.03 -23.31 -16.40
N GLU A 45 -31.29 -23.48 -16.79
CA GLU A 45 -31.58 -24.03 -18.12
C GLU A 45 -31.04 -23.12 -19.21
N TYR A 46 -30.54 -23.74 -20.29
CA TYR A 46 -30.04 -23.05 -21.47
C TYR A 46 -31.15 -22.26 -22.15
N GLU A 47 -30.90 -21.01 -22.47
CA GLU A 47 -31.76 -20.18 -23.31
C GLU A 47 -31.06 -19.87 -24.63
N TYR A 48 -31.86 -19.66 -25.68
CA TYR A 48 -31.33 -19.36 -27.02
C TYR A 48 -30.49 -18.07 -26.96
N GLY A 49 -29.21 -18.19 -27.34
CA GLY A 49 -28.23 -17.08 -27.27
C GLY A 49 -27.16 -17.25 -26.20
N ASP A 50 -27.29 -18.22 -25.30
CA ASP A 50 -26.25 -18.54 -24.33
C ASP A 50 -25.02 -19.15 -25.02
N ASP A 51 -23.84 -18.86 -24.47
CA ASP A 51 -22.58 -19.43 -24.97
C ASP A 51 -22.52 -20.93 -24.65
N ILE A 52 -22.52 -21.74 -25.71
CA ILE A 52 -22.46 -23.21 -25.64
C ILE A 52 -21.24 -23.75 -24.87
N ARG A 53 -20.15 -22.94 -24.78
CA ARG A 53 -18.96 -23.31 -24.00
C ARG A 53 -19.22 -23.34 -22.49
N ASN A 54 -20.27 -22.71 -22.04
CA ASN A 54 -20.68 -22.68 -20.64
C ASN A 54 -21.65 -23.81 -20.26
N ILE A 55 -21.99 -24.73 -21.17
CA ILE A 55 -22.87 -25.84 -20.87
C ILE A 55 -22.22 -26.75 -19.80
N ASP A 56 -22.98 -27.04 -18.73
CA ASP A 56 -22.59 -28.06 -17.75
C ASP A 56 -23.09 -29.44 -18.20
N TRP A 57 -22.20 -30.16 -18.84
CA TRP A 57 -22.53 -31.52 -19.37
C TRP A 57 -22.90 -32.53 -18.27
N ASN A 58 -22.40 -32.35 -17.03
CA ASN A 58 -22.74 -33.24 -15.91
C ASN A 58 -24.19 -33.03 -15.45
N VAL A 59 -24.61 -31.79 -15.34
CA VAL A 59 -26.00 -31.44 -14.98
C VAL A 59 -26.94 -31.79 -16.12
N THR A 60 -26.57 -31.40 -17.34
CA THR A 60 -27.33 -31.73 -18.58
C THR A 60 -27.59 -33.24 -18.71
N ALA A 61 -26.61 -34.07 -18.45
CA ALA A 61 -26.76 -35.52 -18.50
C ALA A 61 -27.73 -36.10 -17.44
N ARG A 62 -27.86 -35.42 -16.29
CA ARG A 62 -28.80 -35.84 -15.21
C ARG A 62 -30.25 -35.48 -15.48
N PHE A 63 -30.46 -34.32 -16.09
CA PHE A 63 -31.81 -33.79 -16.28
C PHE A 63 -32.32 -33.93 -17.71
N ASN A 64 -31.54 -34.44 -18.65
CA ASN A 64 -31.88 -34.57 -20.07
C ASN A 64 -32.31 -33.26 -20.76
N ARG A 65 -31.86 -32.15 -20.24
CA ARG A 65 -32.05 -30.80 -20.77
C ARG A 65 -30.73 -30.01 -20.65
N PRO A 66 -30.41 -29.15 -21.61
CA PRO A 66 -29.16 -28.41 -21.54
C PRO A 66 -29.20 -27.38 -20.39
N PHE A 67 -28.15 -27.37 -19.57
CA PHE A 67 -27.92 -26.41 -18.50
C PHE A 67 -26.64 -25.66 -18.74
N VAL A 68 -26.62 -24.35 -18.43
CA VAL A 68 -25.45 -23.49 -18.54
C VAL A 68 -24.98 -23.05 -17.16
N LYS A 69 -23.66 -23.01 -17.00
CA LYS A 69 -23.01 -22.41 -15.83
C LYS A 69 -23.11 -20.90 -15.93
N ILE A 70 -23.73 -20.29 -14.95
CA ILE A 70 -23.68 -18.84 -14.77
C ILE A 70 -22.47 -18.54 -13.88
N PHE A 71 -21.63 -17.66 -14.39
CA PHE A 71 -20.50 -17.17 -13.66
C PHE A 71 -20.79 -15.72 -13.26
N GLU A 72 -20.76 -15.44 -11.97
CA GLU A 72 -20.72 -14.08 -11.47
C GLU A 72 -19.28 -13.61 -11.37
N GLU A 73 -19.04 -12.35 -11.71
CA GLU A 73 -17.75 -11.74 -11.51
C GLU A 73 -17.44 -11.71 -10.01
N GLU A 74 -16.45 -12.49 -9.55
CA GLU A 74 -16.02 -12.48 -8.16
C GLU A 74 -15.43 -11.11 -7.85
N ARG A 75 -16.25 -10.26 -7.27
CA ARG A 75 -15.85 -8.88 -6.93
C ARG A 75 -15.03 -8.78 -5.66
N GLU A 76 -14.83 -9.90 -4.96
CA GLU A 76 -14.10 -9.92 -3.70
C GLU A 76 -12.59 -9.98 -3.94
N MET A 77 -11.93 -8.87 -3.71
CA MET A 77 -10.47 -8.81 -3.74
C MET A 77 -9.86 -8.96 -2.35
N THR A 78 -8.59 -9.31 -2.34
CA THR A 78 -7.76 -9.22 -1.13
C THR A 78 -6.79 -8.07 -1.30
N VAL A 79 -6.76 -7.18 -0.32
CA VAL A 79 -5.84 -6.05 -0.23
C VAL A 79 -4.85 -6.33 0.87
N MET A 80 -3.56 -6.22 0.55
CA MET A 80 -2.49 -6.32 1.52
C MET A 80 -1.77 -4.99 1.65
N LEU A 81 -1.67 -4.47 2.87
CA LEU A 81 -0.90 -3.29 3.19
C LEU A 81 0.45 -3.74 3.74
N LEU A 82 1.53 -3.44 3.02
CA LEU A 82 2.91 -3.63 3.48
C LEU A 82 3.37 -2.30 4.04
N ILE A 83 3.53 -2.23 5.34
CA ILE A 83 3.84 -0.99 6.05
C ILE A 83 5.25 -1.08 6.61
N ASP A 84 6.09 -0.22 6.10
CA ASP A 84 7.40 0.04 6.65
C ASP A 84 7.26 0.72 8.01
N VAL A 85 7.84 0.12 9.04
CA VAL A 85 7.83 0.64 10.42
C VAL A 85 9.24 0.90 10.94
N SER A 86 10.22 1.03 10.04
CA SER A 86 11.61 1.38 10.36
C SER A 86 11.74 2.73 11.07
N GLY A 87 12.92 2.99 11.60
CA GLY A 87 13.20 4.21 12.37
C GLY A 87 13.02 5.51 11.59
N SER A 88 13.14 5.49 10.28
CA SER A 88 12.93 6.65 9.41
C SER A 88 11.49 7.16 9.42
N ASN A 89 10.51 6.31 9.75
CA ASN A 89 9.09 6.68 9.82
C ASN A 89 8.74 7.56 11.03
N ASP A 90 9.60 7.65 12.03
CA ASP A 90 9.41 8.57 13.16
C ASP A 90 9.76 10.03 12.81
N PHE A 91 10.37 10.27 11.66
CA PHE A 91 10.71 11.60 11.20
C PHE A 91 9.47 12.38 10.76
N GLY A 92 9.48 13.69 11.05
CA GLY A 92 8.49 14.65 10.57
C GLY A 92 8.93 16.06 10.89
N SER A 93 8.99 16.92 9.88
CA SER A 93 9.36 18.33 10.00
C SER A 93 8.17 19.27 10.24
N VAL A 94 6.95 18.72 10.16
CA VAL A 94 5.68 19.41 10.39
C VAL A 94 4.93 18.71 11.52
N GLU A 95 3.72 19.18 11.87
CA GLU A 95 2.90 18.55 12.92
C GLU A 95 2.56 17.08 12.65
N GLN A 96 2.58 16.64 11.38
CA GLN A 96 2.31 15.29 10.95
C GLN A 96 3.60 14.52 10.67
N SER A 97 3.87 13.46 11.42
CA SER A 97 4.97 12.54 11.13
C SER A 97 4.68 11.64 9.92
N LYS A 98 5.71 11.01 9.33
CA LYS A 98 5.51 9.97 8.30
C LYS A 98 4.64 8.82 8.81
N ARG A 99 4.76 8.43 10.08
CA ARG A 99 3.93 7.42 10.73
C ARG A 99 2.45 7.82 10.76
N ASP A 100 2.15 9.09 11.07
CA ASP A 100 0.78 9.59 11.08
C ASP A 100 0.16 9.58 9.69
N LEU A 101 0.92 10.00 8.69
CA LEU A 101 0.51 9.95 7.29
C LEU A 101 0.31 8.51 6.82
N THR A 102 1.21 7.58 7.17
CA THR A 102 1.06 6.16 6.88
C THR A 102 -0.23 5.59 7.47
N ALA A 103 -0.56 5.94 8.71
CA ALA A 103 -1.79 5.49 9.36
C ALA A 103 -3.05 6.04 8.64
N GLU A 104 -3.04 7.29 8.21
CA GLU A 104 -4.13 7.89 7.45
C GLU A 104 -4.29 7.22 6.07
N LEU A 105 -3.20 7.02 5.33
CA LEU A 105 -3.23 6.35 4.03
C LEU A 105 -3.72 4.91 4.13
N ALA A 106 -3.19 4.15 5.06
CA ALA A 106 -3.62 2.79 5.32
C ALA A 106 -5.11 2.71 5.67
N ALA A 107 -5.60 3.66 6.49
CA ALA A 107 -7.01 3.74 6.86
C ALA A 107 -7.90 4.05 5.65
N VAL A 108 -7.53 5.03 4.80
CA VAL A 108 -8.29 5.36 3.58
C VAL A 108 -8.39 4.16 2.66
N LEU A 109 -7.27 3.48 2.39
CA LEU A 109 -7.25 2.30 1.53
C LEU A 109 -8.07 1.16 2.11
N ALA A 110 -7.93 0.91 3.42
CA ALA A 110 -8.66 -0.14 4.11
C ALA A 110 -10.17 0.11 4.15
N PHE A 111 -10.63 1.34 4.41
CA PHE A 111 -12.05 1.68 4.36
C PHE A 111 -12.59 1.60 2.94
N SER A 112 -11.83 2.03 1.92
CA SER A 112 -12.22 1.91 0.52
C SER A 112 -12.38 0.44 0.10
N ALA A 113 -11.49 -0.43 0.53
CA ALA A 113 -11.57 -1.86 0.26
C ALA A 113 -12.82 -2.50 0.91
N ILE A 114 -13.14 -2.16 2.16
CA ILE A 114 -14.34 -2.71 2.83
C ILE A 114 -15.63 -2.26 2.16
N GLN A 115 -15.72 -1.04 1.68
CA GLN A 115 -16.90 -0.59 0.96
C GLN A 115 -17.18 -1.41 -0.30
N ASN A 116 -16.13 -1.93 -0.90
CA ASN A 116 -16.19 -2.86 -2.03
C ASN A 116 -16.28 -4.33 -1.59
N ASN A 117 -16.52 -4.60 -0.30
CA ASN A 117 -16.62 -5.94 0.28
C ASN A 117 -15.31 -6.76 0.19
N ASP A 118 -14.17 -6.10 0.07
CA ASP A 118 -12.85 -6.72 -0.03
C ASP A 118 -12.28 -7.13 1.35
N LYS A 119 -11.33 -8.07 1.33
CA LYS A 119 -10.56 -8.45 2.52
C LYS A 119 -9.33 -7.58 2.65
N VAL A 120 -8.99 -7.15 3.87
CA VAL A 120 -7.80 -6.34 4.14
C VAL A 120 -6.91 -7.04 5.15
N GLY A 121 -5.62 -7.17 4.83
CA GLY A 121 -4.58 -7.63 5.73
C GLY A 121 -3.40 -6.67 5.77
N VAL A 122 -2.52 -6.83 6.75
CA VAL A 122 -1.35 -5.96 6.95
C VAL A 122 -0.12 -6.78 7.26
N ILE A 123 1.01 -6.36 6.70
CA ILE A 123 2.35 -6.81 7.04
C ILE A 123 3.13 -5.59 7.52
N PHE A 124 3.55 -5.60 8.78
CA PHE A 124 4.50 -4.63 9.31
C PHE A 124 5.90 -5.20 9.14
N PHE A 125 6.79 -4.43 8.57
CA PHE A 125 8.18 -4.84 8.35
C PHE A 125 9.16 -3.71 8.70
N SER A 126 10.32 -4.11 9.14
CA SER A 126 11.51 -3.30 9.36
C SER A 126 12.68 -4.01 8.66
N SER A 127 13.79 -4.28 9.34
CA SER A 127 14.81 -5.23 8.86
C SER A 127 14.34 -6.69 8.84
N LYS A 128 13.19 -6.97 9.46
CA LYS A 128 12.50 -8.25 9.53
C LYS A 128 10.98 -8.06 9.50
N ILE A 129 10.23 -9.15 9.42
CA ILE A 129 8.77 -9.09 9.60
C ILE A 129 8.46 -8.90 11.08
N GLU A 130 7.87 -7.77 11.42
CA GLU A 130 7.51 -7.42 12.79
C GLU A 130 6.14 -7.99 13.19
N LYS A 131 5.16 -7.90 12.28
CA LYS A 131 3.81 -8.40 12.54
C LYS A 131 3.06 -8.69 11.24
N PHE A 132 2.27 -9.76 11.26
CA PHE A 132 1.34 -10.11 10.18
C PHE A 132 -0.09 -10.17 10.71
N ILE A 133 -0.98 -9.43 10.07
CA ILE A 133 -2.42 -9.47 10.30
C ILE A 133 -3.06 -10.06 9.05
N PRO A 134 -3.59 -11.29 9.12
CA PRO A 134 -4.17 -11.95 7.95
C PRO A 134 -5.40 -11.20 7.43
N PRO A 135 -5.67 -11.29 6.11
CA PRO A 135 -6.76 -10.56 5.48
C PRO A 135 -8.13 -11.06 5.98
N LYS A 136 -8.94 -10.14 6.47
CA LYS A 136 -10.32 -10.35 6.93
C LYS A 136 -11.22 -9.20 6.50
N LYS A 137 -12.53 -9.43 6.52
CA LYS A 137 -13.56 -8.41 6.29
C LYS A 137 -14.03 -7.76 7.59
N GLY A 138 -14.71 -6.64 7.43
CA GLY A 138 -15.50 -5.99 8.49
C GLY A 138 -14.81 -4.78 9.13
N SER A 139 -15.63 -3.80 9.48
CA SER A 139 -15.18 -2.50 10.01
C SER A 139 -14.40 -2.64 11.33
N SER A 140 -14.77 -3.59 12.21
CA SER A 140 -14.04 -3.86 13.45
C SER A 140 -12.61 -4.37 13.21
N HIS A 141 -12.40 -5.14 12.12
CA HIS A 141 -11.07 -5.58 11.72
C HIS A 141 -10.20 -4.40 11.26
N ILE A 142 -10.77 -3.47 10.50
CA ILE A 142 -10.07 -2.26 10.06
C ILE A 142 -9.71 -1.37 11.25
N LEU A 143 -10.64 -1.13 12.16
CA LEU A 143 -10.35 -0.33 13.36
C LEU A 143 -9.20 -0.96 14.19
N ARG A 144 -9.17 -2.28 14.26
CA ARG A 144 -8.03 -3.00 14.85
C ARG A 144 -6.73 -2.72 14.09
N ILE A 145 -6.74 -2.79 12.75
CA ILE A 145 -5.58 -2.50 11.90
C ILE A 145 -5.09 -1.07 12.16
N ILE A 146 -5.97 -0.08 12.13
CA ILE A 146 -5.60 1.32 12.36
C ILE A 146 -4.99 1.51 13.75
N ARG A 147 -5.58 0.89 14.77
CA ARG A 147 -5.04 0.92 16.13
C ARG A 147 -3.64 0.34 16.19
N GLU A 148 -3.44 -0.81 15.55
CA GLU A 148 -2.12 -1.46 15.49
C GLU A 148 -1.10 -0.54 14.81
N ILE A 149 -1.44 0.13 13.70
CA ILE A 149 -0.53 1.05 13.00
C ILE A 149 -0.15 2.23 13.91
N VAL A 150 -1.12 2.82 14.61
CA VAL A 150 -0.90 4.00 15.46
C VAL A 150 -0.06 3.68 16.70
N ASP A 151 -0.27 2.51 17.29
CA ASP A 151 0.38 2.09 18.56
C ASP A 151 1.64 1.24 18.32
N PHE A 152 1.93 0.89 17.07
CA PHE A 152 3.02 -0.04 16.75
C PHE A 152 4.37 0.52 17.19
N LYS A 153 5.13 -0.31 17.88
CA LYS A 153 6.52 -0.04 18.26
C LYS A 153 7.40 -1.12 17.64
N PRO A 154 8.20 -0.78 16.63
CA PRO A 154 9.08 -1.75 16.01
C PRO A 154 10.17 -2.21 16.99
N VAL A 155 10.55 -3.45 16.85
CA VAL A 155 11.68 -4.03 17.61
C VAL A 155 13.00 -3.62 16.95
N GLU A 156 13.02 -3.63 15.62
CA GLU A 156 14.19 -3.28 14.81
C GLU A 156 14.00 -1.90 14.17
N ARG A 157 15.11 -1.19 13.92
CA ARG A 157 15.09 0.14 13.33
C ARG A 157 15.45 0.20 11.86
N GLY A 158 16.18 -0.80 11.36
CA GLY A 158 16.63 -0.85 9.96
C GLY A 158 15.50 -1.21 9.00
N THR A 159 15.74 -1.02 7.71
CA THR A 159 14.76 -1.27 6.63
C THR A 159 15.21 -2.42 5.72
N ASP A 160 14.32 -3.39 5.46
CA ASP A 160 14.48 -4.43 4.43
C ASP A 160 13.17 -4.63 3.66
N ILE A 161 13.00 -3.87 2.58
CA ILE A 161 11.83 -3.95 1.71
C ILE A 161 11.73 -5.35 1.07
N GLY A 162 12.88 -5.94 0.73
CA GLY A 162 12.93 -7.29 0.15
C GLY A 162 12.31 -8.33 1.07
N GLU A 163 12.53 -8.23 2.39
CA GLU A 163 11.92 -9.14 3.37
C GLU A 163 10.39 -9.04 3.39
N GLY A 164 9.85 -7.81 3.38
CA GLY A 164 8.40 -7.57 3.28
C GLY A 164 7.79 -8.20 2.03
N LEU A 165 8.44 -8.03 0.87
CA LEU A 165 8.00 -8.57 -0.41
C LEU A 165 8.11 -10.11 -0.48
N ARG A 166 9.20 -10.70 0.04
CA ARG A 166 9.37 -12.16 0.17
C ARG A 166 8.27 -12.76 1.04
N PHE A 167 8.01 -12.15 2.19
CA PHE A 167 6.97 -12.62 3.09
C PHE A 167 5.59 -12.58 2.44
N LEU A 168 5.20 -11.47 1.82
CA LEU A 168 3.93 -11.37 1.09
C LEU A 168 3.81 -12.51 0.07
N THR A 169 4.84 -12.68 -0.76
CA THR A 169 4.85 -13.68 -1.82
C THR A 169 4.74 -15.11 -1.28
N SER A 170 5.33 -15.38 -0.12
CA SER A 170 5.28 -16.71 0.52
C SER A 170 3.96 -16.96 1.27
N ALA A 171 3.47 -15.97 2.02
CA ALA A 171 2.30 -16.10 2.88
C ALA A 171 0.98 -16.07 2.10
N ILE A 172 0.89 -15.25 1.05
CA ILE A 172 -0.32 -15.07 0.27
C ILE A 172 -0.20 -15.81 -1.08
N LYS A 173 -0.99 -16.88 -1.25
CA LYS A 173 -0.93 -17.72 -2.45
C LYS A 173 -1.70 -17.15 -3.64
N ARG A 174 -2.87 -16.55 -3.36
CA ARG A 174 -3.73 -15.96 -4.40
C ARG A 174 -3.20 -14.58 -4.80
N ARG A 175 -3.44 -14.19 -6.05
CA ARG A 175 -3.15 -12.84 -6.52
C ARG A 175 -3.93 -11.83 -5.67
N THR A 176 -3.24 -10.81 -5.18
CA THR A 176 -3.81 -9.75 -4.34
C THR A 176 -3.34 -8.40 -4.83
N THR A 177 -4.08 -7.34 -4.51
CA THR A 177 -3.56 -5.98 -4.61
C THR A 177 -2.74 -5.68 -3.37
N ALA A 178 -1.49 -5.30 -3.54
CA ALA A 178 -0.56 -5.03 -2.46
C ALA A 178 -0.07 -3.58 -2.51
N PHE A 179 -0.32 -2.82 -1.45
CA PHE A 179 0.20 -1.47 -1.30
C PHE A 179 1.45 -1.49 -0.43
N LEU A 180 2.59 -1.19 -1.02
CA LEU A 180 3.85 -1.02 -0.31
C LEU A 180 4.00 0.45 0.09
N ILE A 181 3.96 0.72 1.39
CA ILE A 181 4.01 2.06 1.97
C ILE A 181 5.33 2.21 2.71
N SER A 182 6.25 3.01 2.15
CA SER A 182 7.61 3.22 2.65
C SER A 182 8.17 4.54 2.12
N ASP A 183 9.24 5.05 2.69
CA ASP A 183 10.05 6.11 2.10
C ASP A 183 11.06 5.59 1.08
N PHE A 184 11.23 4.26 1.01
CA PHE A 184 12.18 3.56 0.12
C PHE A 184 13.64 3.96 0.36
N MET A 185 13.97 4.45 1.55
CA MET A 185 15.33 4.77 1.95
C MET A 185 15.98 3.52 2.56
N THR A 186 16.73 2.78 1.77
CA THR A 186 17.45 1.58 2.20
C THR A 186 18.69 1.36 1.34
N ASP A 187 19.76 0.87 1.95
CA ASP A 187 20.99 0.49 1.26
C ASP A 187 20.90 -0.93 0.65
N LYS A 188 19.83 -1.68 0.99
CA LYS A 188 19.66 -3.05 0.49
C LYS A 188 18.94 -3.04 -0.85
N SER A 189 19.46 -3.80 -1.81
CA SER A 189 18.74 -4.05 -3.06
C SER A 189 17.51 -4.93 -2.82
N PHE A 190 16.39 -4.58 -3.42
CA PHE A 190 15.12 -5.31 -3.38
C PHE A 190 14.49 -5.50 -4.77
N GLU A 191 15.24 -5.24 -5.82
CA GLU A 191 14.76 -5.30 -7.22
C GLU A 191 14.24 -6.69 -7.60
N LYS A 192 14.95 -7.74 -7.21
CA LYS A 192 14.57 -9.13 -7.50
C LYS A 192 13.27 -9.51 -6.81
N GLU A 193 13.14 -9.20 -5.54
CA GLU A 193 11.94 -9.45 -4.75
C GLU A 193 10.74 -8.64 -5.27
N MET A 194 10.98 -7.41 -5.67
CA MET A 194 9.99 -6.53 -6.28
C MET A 194 9.47 -7.10 -7.61
N GLN A 195 10.37 -7.57 -8.49
CA GLN A 195 10.01 -8.23 -9.74
C GLN A 195 9.15 -9.50 -9.50
N ILE A 196 9.57 -10.36 -8.58
CA ILE A 196 8.85 -11.59 -8.24
C ILE A 196 7.46 -11.25 -7.68
N CYS A 197 7.40 -10.26 -6.79
CA CYS A 197 6.15 -9.82 -6.18
C CYS A 197 5.19 -9.20 -7.22
N ALA A 198 5.68 -8.33 -8.10
CA ALA A 198 4.87 -7.69 -9.14
C ALA A 198 4.32 -8.71 -10.17
N ASN A 199 5.06 -9.78 -10.45
CA ASN A 199 4.58 -10.86 -11.32
C ASN A 199 3.44 -11.67 -10.67
N LYS A 200 3.48 -11.85 -9.35
CA LYS A 200 2.50 -12.65 -8.61
C LYS A 200 1.29 -11.84 -8.14
N HIS A 201 1.51 -10.62 -7.70
CA HIS A 201 0.54 -9.71 -7.11
C HIS A 201 0.41 -8.43 -7.92
N ASP A 202 -0.64 -7.68 -7.70
CA ASP A 202 -0.79 -6.32 -8.23
C ASP A 202 -0.16 -5.34 -7.24
N LEU A 203 1.14 -5.06 -7.44
CA LEU A 203 1.92 -4.23 -6.52
C LEU A 203 1.79 -2.74 -6.85
N VAL A 204 1.50 -1.94 -5.84
CA VAL A 204 1.41 -0.49 -5.89
C VAL A 204 2.34 0.11 -4.85
N ALA A 205 3.19 1.05 -5.24
CA ALA A 205 4.13 1.69 -4.33
C ALA A 205 3.62 3.09 -3.91
N LEU A 206 3.50 3.31 -2.61
CA LEU A 206 3.19 4.62 -2.03
C LEU A 206 4.43 5.13 -1.30
N ARG A 207 5.15 6.05 -1.93
CA ARG A 207 6.35 6.65 -1.36
C ARG A 207 5.97 7.80 -0.47
N ILE A 208 6.32 7.70 0.82
CA ILE A 208 6.12 8.76 1.81
C ILE A 208 7.43 9.50 2.01
N THR A 209 7.40 10.82 1.93
CA THR A 209 8.61 11.65 2.04
C THR A 209 8.26 12.94 2.80
N ASP A 210 9.21 13.45 3.56
CA ASP A 210 9.13 14.78 4.12
C ASP A 210 9.86 15.78 3.22
N ARG A 211 9.30 16.98 3.06
CA ARG A 211 9.94 18.02 2.23
C ARG A 211 11.33 18.40 2.73
N ARG A 212 11.56 18.34 4.05
CA ARG A 212 12.86 18.63 4.64
C ARG A 212 13.92 17.56 4.36
N GLU A 213 13.52 16.35 4.05
CA GLU A 213 14.44 15.32 3.55
C GLU A 213 14.87 15.58 2.10
N MET A 214 14.05 16.28 1.32
CA MET A 214 14.37 16.63 -0.06
C MET A 214 15.13 17.95 -0.17
N ASP A 215 14.85 18.89 0.72
CA ASP A 215 15.46 20.23 0.75
C ASP A 215 15.83 20.62 2.18
N ILE A 216 17.09 20.38 2.53
CA ILE A 216 17.63 20.71 3.84
C ILE A 216 17.97 22.21 3.87
N PRO A 217 17.46 22.98 4.85
CA PRO A 217 17.72 24.41 4.92
C PRO A 217 19.19 24.72 5.28
N LYS A 218 19.68 25.87 4.80
CA LYS A 218 21.01 26.39 5.14
C LYS A 218 20.98 27.02 6.52
N VAL A 219 21.29 26.26 7.55
CA VAL A 219 21.24 26.69 8.96
C VAL A 219 22.60 26.58 9.68
N GLY A 220 23.69 26.40 8.90
CA GLY A 220 25.02 26.24 9.44
C GLY A 220 25.36 24.82 9.81
N LEU A 221 26.16 24.64 10.86
CA LEU A 221 26.63 23.34 11.31
C LEU A 221 25.51 22.62 12.07
N VAL A 222 25.04 21.49 11.53
CA VAL A 222 23.96 20.67 12.08
C VAL A 222 24.44 19.26 12.36
N LYS A 223 23.98 18.71 13.45
CA LYS A 223 24.21 17.31 13.81
C LYS A 223 23.09 16.43 13.25
N PHE A 224 23.37 15.68 12.21
CA PHE A 224 22.47 14.67 11.68
C PHE A 224 22.63 13.38 12.47
N ARG A 225 21.52 12.75 12.78
CA ARG A 225 21.44 11.43 13.37
C ARG A 225 20.74 10.50 12.40
N ASP A 226 21.40 9.42 12.03
CA ASP A 226 20.80 8.36 11.25
C ASP A 226 19.80 7.60 12.12
N SER A 227 18.54 7.57 11.70
CA SER A 227 17.43 6.97 12.45
C SER A 227 17.53 5.44 12.56
N GLU A 228 18.25 4.79 11.65
CA GLU A 228 18.41 3.34 11.62
C GLU A 228 19.63 2.87 12.43
N THR A 229 20.77 3.57 12.30
CA THR A 229 22.04 3.16 12.90
C THR A 229 22.39 3.93 14.17
N ASP A 230 21.62 4.97 14.53
CA ASP A 230 21.91 5.93 15.60
C ASP A 230 23.25 6.68 15.46
N LYS A 231 23.94 6.54 14.32
CA LYS A 231 25.19 7.25 14.07
C LYS A 231 24.94 8.73 13.87
N GLU A 232 25.79 9.51 14.48
CA GLU A 232 25.72 10.97 14.41
C GLU A 232 26.84 11.51 13.53
N ARG A 233 26.54 12.51 12.72
CA ARG A 233 27.49 13.20 11.85
C ARG A 233 27.23 14.68 11.83
N TRP A 234 28.29 15.48 12.00
CA TRP A 234 28.24 16.91 11.81
C TRP A 234 28.34 17.24 10.33
N VAL A 235 27.45 18.10 9.86
CA VAL A 235 27.39 18.57 8.47
C VAL A 235 27.20 20.08 8.46
N ASP A 236 28.03 20.76 7.68
CA ASP A 236 27.83 22.19 7.41
C ASP A 236 26.82 22.38 6.28
N THR A 237 25.59 22.68 6.65
CA THR A 237 24.50 22.92 5.70
C THR A 237 24.59 24.29 5.01
N SER A 238 25.55 25.14 5.34
CA SER A 238 25.81 26.40 4.60
C SER A 238 26.64 26.17 3.35
N SER A 239 27.32 25.02 3.22
CA SER A 239 28.15 24.66 2.08
C SER A 239 27.32 24.45 0.81
N ASN A 240 27.51 25.28 -0.21
CA ASN A 240 26.88 25.11 -1.51
C ASN A 240 27.28 23.78 -2.19
N ALA A 241 28.56 23.38 -2.05
CA ALA A 241 29.05 22.12 -2.61
C ALA A 241 28.32 20.91 -2.00
N TRP A 242 28.13 20.95 -0.67
CA TRP A 242 27.37 19.89 0.03
C TRP A 242 25.91 19.84 -0.44
N HIS A 243 25.24 21.00 -0.57
CA HIS A 243 23.85 21.07 -1.05
C HIS A 243 23.69 20.49 -2.47
N ILE A 244 24.60 20.85 -3.38
CA ILE A 244 24.57 20.35 -4.75
C ILE A 244 24.74 18.82 -4.75
N ALA A 245 25.73 18.30 -4.00
CA ALA A 245 25.97 16.87 -3.90
C ALA A 245 24.77 16.11 -3.30
N TYR A 246 24.17 16.67 -2.24
CA TYR A 246 22.99 16.10 -1.59
C TYR A 246 21.80 16.03 -2.53
N LEU A 247 21.47 17.13 -3.22
CA LEU A 247 20.37 17.17 -4.18
C LEU A 247 20.59 16.20 -5.35
N GLN A 248 21.83 16.12 -5.86
CA GLN A 248 22.16 15.15 -6.92
C GLN A 248 21.95 13.71 -6.44
N MET A 249 22.38 13.38 -5.23
CA MET A 249 22.19 12.06 -4.63
C MET A 249 20.69 11.71 -4.52
N ILE A 250 19.88 12.61 -3.98
CA ILE A 250 18.43 12.39 -3.83
C ILE A 250 17.74 12.25 -5.20
N GLN A 251 18.08 13.11 -6.16
CA GLN A 251 17.51 13.06 -7.51
C GLN A 251 17.89 11.75 -8.21
N HIS A 252 19.14 11.31 -8.09
CA HIS A 252 19.61 10.06 -8.67
C HIS A 252 18.88 8.86 -8.08
N ALA A 253 18.81 8.76 -6.74
CA ALA A 253 18.09 7.69 -6.06
C ALA A 253 16.59 7.65 -6.44
N SER A 254 15.96 8.83 -6.52
CA SER A 254 14.56 8.95 -6.95
C SER A 254 14.35 8.52 -8.40
N ALA A 255 15.27 8.89 -9.30
CA ALA A 255 15.20 8.51 -10.71
C ALA A 255 15.41 7.01 -10.92
N GLU A 256 16.36 6.40 -10.20
CA GLU A 256 16.58 4.95 -10.22
C GLU A 256 15.34 4.18 -9.73
N LEU A 257 14.79 4.57 -8.59
CA LEU A 257 13.59 3.95 -8.04
C LEU A 257 12.39 4.04 -9.02
N ASN A 258 12.17 5.21 -9.63
CA ASN A 258 11.11 5.39 -10.63
C ASN A 258 11.34 4.54 -11.89
N ARG A 259 12.61 4.36 -12.31
CA ARG A 259 12.98 3.50 -13.43
C ARG A 259 12.62 2.04 -13.12
N GLU A 260 12.96 1.56 -11.93
CA GLU A 260 12.62 0.20 -11.49
C GLU A 260 11.10 -0.02 -11.40
N PHE A 261 10.34 0.94 -10.86
CA PHE A 261 8.87 0.86 -10.87
C PHE A 261 8.32 0.75 -12.30
N THR A 262 8.83 1.59 -13.21
CA THR A 262 8.38 1.58 -14.61
C THR A 262 8.73 0.26 -15.32
N LYS A 263 9.94 -0.24 -15.11
CA LYS A 263 10.45 -1.49 -15.69
C LYS A 263 9.59 -2.70 -15.30
N HIS A 264 9.10 -2.72 -14.05
CA HIS A 264 8.27 -3.81 -13.53
C HIS A 264 6.77 -3.53 -13.58
N GLY A 265 6.34 -2.44 -14.23
CA GLY A 265 4.93 -2.08 -14.37
C GLY A 265 4.24 -1.74 -13.04
N ILE A 266 5.01 -1.29 -12.04
CA ILE A 266 4.51 -0.93 -10.72
C ILE A 266 4.01 0.51 -10.76
N ASP A 267 2.74 0.71 -10.47
CA ASP A 267 2.20 2.04 -10.30
C ASP A 267 2.63 2.62 -8.95
N ASN A 268 2.96 3.90 -8.95
CA ASN A 268 3.45 4.56 -7.75
C ASN A 268 2.89 5.97 -7.59
N ALA A 269 2.87 6.44 -6.35
CA ALA A 269 2.56 7.82 -5.98
C ALA A 269 3.56 8.31 -4.93
N LEU A 270 3.99 9.58 -5.08
CA LEU A 270 4.80 10.28 -4.11
C LEU A 270 3.89 11.18 -3.27
N ILE A 271 3.97 11.05 -1.95
CA ILE A 271 3.10 11.72 -0.98
C ILE A 271 3.98 12.39 0.08
N TYR A 272 3.74 13.68 0.30
CA TYR A 272 4.50 14.45 1.26
C TYR A 272 3.76 14.60 2.59
N THR A 273 4.52 14.59 3.69
CA THR A 273 3.99 14.93 5.02
C THR A 273 3.44 16.36 5.03
N GLY A 274 2.29 16.55 5.70
CA GLY A 274 1.64 17.86 5.80
C GLY A 274 0.92 18.35 4.55
N GLU A 275 0.95 17.58 3.44
CA GLU A 275 0.24 17.91 2.21
C GLU A 275 -1.01 17.07 1.98
N ASP A 276 -1.83 17.51 1.02
CA ASP A 276 -3.04 16.77 0.62
C ASP A 276 -2.67 15.50 -0.18
N TYR A 277 -2.80 14.36 0.46
CA TYR A 277 -2.57 13.05 -0.15
C TYR A 277 -3.71 12.57 -1.07
N VAL A 278 -4.87 13.24 -1.04
CA VAL A 278 -6.03 12.86 -1.86
C VAL A 278 -5.71 13.00 -3.34
N LYS A 279 -5.09 14.12 -3.74
CA LYS A 279 -4.74 14.37 -5.15
C LYS A 279 -3.79 13.32 -5.74
N PRO A 280 -2.64 12.98 -5.11
CA PRO A 280 -1.75 11.93 -5.62
C PRO A 280 -2.42 10.56 -5.73
N LEU A 281 -3.24 10.17 -4.74
CA LEU A 281 -3.98 8.90 -4.79
C LEU A 281 -5.02 8.88 -5.91
N MET A 282 -5.75 9.97 -6.11
CA MET A 282 -6.73 10.10 -7.17
C MET A 282 -6.09 10.02 -8.56
N GLN A 283 -4.94 10.67 -8.74
CA GLN A 283 -4.17 10.60 -9.98
C GLN A 283 -3.67 9.18 -10.24
N LEU A 284 -3.18 8.50 -9.22
CA LEU A 284 -2.78 7.10 -9.29
C LEU A 284 -3.94 6.21 -9.76
N PHE A 285 -5.12 6.33 -9.16
CA PHE A 285 -6.29 5.52 -9.51
C PHE A 285 -6.80 5.81 -10.92
N LYS A 286 -6.91 7.07 -11.31
CA LYS A 286 -7.28 7.47 -12.69
C LYS A 286 -6.31 6.93 -13.74
N LYS A 287 -5.00 7.01 -13.47
CA LYS A 287 -3.96 6.47 -14.36
C LYS A 287 -4.11 4.96 -14.55
N ARG A 288 -4.47 4.23 -13.47
CA ARG A 288 -4.70 2.79 -13.53
C ARG A 288 -5.98 2.45 -14.30
N GLU A 289 -7.07 3.20 -14.07
CA GLU A 289 -8.33 3.04 -14.80
C GLU A 289 -8.14 3.22 -16.31
N ALA A 290 -7.38 4.23 -16.73
CA ALA A 290 -7.10 4.51 -18.14
C ALA A 290 -6.24 3.45 -18.84
N ARG A 291 -5.50 2.59 -18.12
CA ARG A 291 -4.67 1.51 -18.67
C ARG A 291 -5.41 0.18 -18.83
N ARG A 292 -6.63 0.08 -18.32
CA ARG A 292 -7.49 -1.11 -18.40
C ARG A 292 -8.51 -1.02 -19.51
#